data_45db0e3ff834cc902b9a3498a6a9b504
#
_entry.id   45db0e3ff834cc902b9a3498a6a9b504
#
_cell.length_a   1.000
_cell.length_b   1.000
_cell.length_c   1.000
_cell.angle_alpha   90.00
_cell.angle_beta   90.00
_cell.angle_gamma   90.00
#
_symmetry.space_group_name_H-M   'P 1'
#
loop_
_entity.id
_entity.type
_entity.pdbx_description
1 polymer ?
#
loop_
_entity_poly.entity_id
_entity_poly.type
_entity_poly.pdbx_seq_one_letter_code
_entity_poly.pdbx_strand_id
1 'polypeptide(L)'
;MAQATRRLRRYLEDELDECRSEDVDRRLDELETLETAFGSDRATAELEVLAALANETRYTLVRVLAAADEELCVCELQAFVDVTESGLSHALSRLVDAGLVDARKDGRWRMYRATNRAVAIVTVLEGSVSVDE
;
A
#
# COMPACT_ATOMS: atom_id res chain seq x y z
N MET A 1 -3.15 -18.48 21.15
CA MET A 1 -1.87 -19.19 21.19
C MET A 1 -2.06 -20.70 21.25
N ALA A 2 -2.74 -21.22 22.24
CA ALA A 2 -2.91 -22.68 22.33
C ALA A 2 -3.55 -23.29 21.08
N GLN A 3 -4.52 -22.61 20.52
CA GLN A 3 -5.20 -23.10 19.34
C GLN A 3 -4.30 -23.07 18.11
N ALA A 4 -3.47 -22.03 17.98
CA ALA A 4 -2.52 -21.93 16.89
C ALA A 4 -1.48 -23.05 16.99
N THR A 5 -1.03 -23.33 18.21
CA THR A 5 -0.06 -24.38 18.44
C THR A 5 -0.64 -25.77 18.09
N ARG A 6 -1.92 -25.98 18.39
CA ARG A 6 -2.57 -27.26 18.07
C ARG A 6 -2.70 -27.44 16.56
N ARG A 7 -3.03 -26.38 15.85
CA ARG A 7 -3.13 -26.46 14.39
C ARG A 7 -1.78 -26.72 13.76
N LEU A 8 -0.76 -26.04 14.27
CA LEU A 8 0.60 -26.22 13.79
C LEU A 8 1.07 -27.64 14.01
N ARG A 9 0.79 -28.20 15.21
CA ARG A 9 1.15 -29.57 15.52
C ARG A 9 0.49 -30.54 14.55
N ARG A 10 -0.79 -30.33 14.25
CA ARG A 10 -1.52 -31.19 13.32
C ARG A 10 -0.91 -31.12 11.91
N TYR A 11 -0.57 -29.92 11.47
CA TYR A 11 0.06 -29.73 10.17
C TYR A 11 1.41 -30.45 10.10
N LEU A 12 2.22 -30.31 11.15
CA LEU A 12 3.53 -30.95 11.20
C LEU A 12 3.41 -32.47 11.28
N GLU A 13 2.39 -32.99 11.95
CA GLU A 13 2.16 -34.42 11.99
C GLU A 13 1.87 -34.98 10.60
N ASP A 14 1.18 -34.19 9.77
CA ASP A 14 0.90 -34.62 8.39
C ASP A 14 2.14 -34.55 7.51
N GLU A 15 3.00 -33.55 7.74
CA GLU A 15 4.20 -33.36 6.93
C GLU A 15 5.37 -34.25 7.39
N LEU A 16 5.42 -34.55 8.68
CA LEU A 16 6.48 -35.35 9.24
C LEU A 16 5.83 -36.62 9.74
N ASP A 17 6.38 -37.76 9.51
CA ASP A 17 5.80 -39.00 10.00
C ASP A 17 5.66 -38.98 11.53
N GLU A 18 6.47 -38.17 12.23
CA GLU A 18 6.43 -38.11 13.65
C GLU A 18 6.66 -36.67 14.06
N CYS A 19 5.78 -36.10 14.85
CA CYS A 19 5.90 -34.73 15.33
C CYS A 19 6.15 -34.69 16.82
N ARG A 20 7.27 -34.13 17.26
CA ARG A 20 7.63 -33.99 18.65
C ARG A 20 7.44 -32.54 19.09
N SER A 21 7.41 -32.34 20.41
CA SER A 21 7.33 -30.99 20.96
C SER A 21 8.45 -30.10 20.44
N GLU A 22 9.63 -30.67 20.27
CA GLU A 22 10.79 -29.94 19.76
C GLU A 22 10.55 -29.42 18.36
N ASP A 23 9.85 -30.18 17.55
CA ASP A 23 9.55 -29.77 16.18
C ASP A 23 8.62 -28.55 16.16
N VAL A 24 7.63 -28.56 17.04
CA VAL A 24 6.70 -27.45 17.16
C VAL A 24 7.43 -26.21 17.67
N ASP A 25 8.26 -26.38 18.71
CA ASP A 25 9.01 -25.26 19.30
C ASP A 25 9.96 -24.63 18.29
N ARG A 26 10.66 -25.46 17.53
CA ARG A 26 11.59 -24.96 16.50
C ARG A 26 10.83 -24.19 15.43
N ARG A 27 9.70 -24.70 15.00
CA ARG A 27 8.92 -24.04 13.97
C ARG A 27 8.33 -22.71 14.45
N LEU A 28 7.90 -22.66 15.71
CA LEU A 28 7.41 -21.43 16.31
C LEU A 28 8.51 -20.38 16.38
N ASP A 29 9.75 -20.80 16.69
CA ASP A 29 10.89 -19.88 16.71
C ASP A 29 11.18 -19.32 15.31
N GLU A 30 11.10 -20.17 14.30
CA GLU A 30 11.29 -19.75 12.91
C GLU A 30 10.24 -18.74 12.50
N LEU A 31 8.99 -18.99 12.89
CA LEU A 31 7.89 -18.08 12.54
C LEU A 31 8.02 -16.76 13.28
N GLU A 32 8.50 -16.77 14.52
CA GLU A 32 8.74 -15.56 15.28
C GLU A 32 9.82 -14.71 14.61
N THR A 33 10.82 -15.34 14.02
CA THR A 33 11.86 -14.63 13.28
C THR A 33 11.27 -13.89 12.07
N LEU A 34 10.30 -14.52 11.40
CA LEU A 34 9.62 -13.87 10.28
C LEU A 34 8.86 -12.62 10.74
N GLU A 35 8.18 -12.71 11.86
CA GLU A 35 7.44 -11.58 12.41
C GLU A 35 8.39 -10.43 12.75
N THR A 36 9.53 -10.73 13.35
CA THR A 36 10.51 -9.73 13.70
C THR A 36 11.07 -9.01 12.47
N ALA A 37 11.21 -9.74 11.36
CA ALA A 37 11.76 -9.16 10.13
C ALA A 37 10.91 -8.04 9.55
N PHE A 38 9.59 -8.04 9.83
CA PHE A 38 8.75 -7.00 9.27
C PHE A 38 8.69 -5.72 10.09
N GLY A 39 8.76 -5.80 11.39
CA GLY A 39 8.67 -4.61 12.25
C GLY A 39 7.26 -4.01 12.23
N SER A 40 6.64 -3.85 13.37
CA SER A 40 5.28 -3.34 13.46
C SER A 40 5.13 -1.89 12.99
N ASP A 41 6.16 -1.07 13.23
CA ASP A 41 6.10 0.34 12.82
C ASP A 41 6.09 0.48 11.31
N ARG A 42 6.84 -0.38 10.63
CA ARG A 42 6.88 -0.36 9.17
C ARG A 42 5.52 -0.78 8.60
N ALA A 43 4.92 -1.81 9.19
CA ALA A 43 3.61 -2.27 8.74
C ALA A 43 2.56 -1.18 8.90
N THR A 44 2.61 -0.42 10.00
CA THR A 44 1.67 0.66 10.23
C THR A 44 1.79 1.74 9.14
N ALA A 45 3.03 2.12 8.81
CA ALA A 45 3.27 3.12 7.78
C ALA A 45 2.78 2.63 6.41
N GLU A 46 3.02 1.37 6.12
CA GLU A 46 2.59 0.76 4.86
C GLU A 46 1.06 0.72 4.75
N LEU A 47 0.40 0.43 5.87
CA LEU A 47 -1.06 0.41 5.90
C LEU A 47 -1.65 1.79 5.65
N GLU A 48 -0.99 2.84 6.12
CA GLU A 48 -1.45 4.20 5.84
C GLU A 48 -1.39 4.51 4.35
N VAL A 49 -0.35 4.04 3.67
CA VAL A 49 -0.23 4.21 2.22
C VAL A 49 -1.36 3.47 1.52
N LEU A 50 -1.59 2.22 1.91
CA LEU A 50 -2.64 1.41 1.30
C LEU A 50 -4.03 2.02 1.55
N ALA A 51 -4.26 2.51 2.76
CA ALA A 51 -5.54 3.15 3.09
C ALA A 51 -5.77 4.42 2.26
N ALA A 52 -4.71 5.18 2.01
CA ALA A 52 -4.83 6.38 1.20
C ALA A 52 -5.21 6.02 -0.24
N LEU A 53 -4.73 4.89 -0.75
CA LEU A 53 -5.04 4.45 -2.10
C LEU A 53 -6.39 3.74 -2.22
N ALA A 54 -6.92 3.22 -1.13
CA ALA A 54 -8.15 2.46 -1.16
C ALA A 54 -9.38 3.36 -1.18
N ASN A 55 -9.44 4.24 -2.15
CA ASN A 55 -10.53 5.20 -2.33
C ASN A 55 -10.54 5.58 -3.81
N GLU A 56 -11.69 5.53 -4.42
CA GLU A 56 -11.80 5.77 -5.86
C GLU A 56 -11.22 7.11 -6.31
N THR A 57 -11.59 8.18 -5.63
CA THR A 57 -11.11 9.52 -5.99
C THR A 57 -9.59 9.61 -5.87
N ARG A 58 -9.06 9.19 -4.74
CA ARG A 58 -7.61 9.28 -4.50
C ARG A 58 -6.83 8.38 -5.45
N TYR A 59 -7.32 7.19 -5.69
CA TYR A 59 -6.62 6.28 -6.60
C TYR A 59 -6.65 6.82 -8.04
N THR A 60 -7.77 7.40 -8.46
CA THR A 60 -7.85 8.04 -9.76
C THR A 60 -6.81 9.15 -9.91
N LEU A 61 -6.68 9.98 -8.87
CA LEU A 61 -5.70 11.08 -8.90
C LEU A 61 -4.27 10.56 -9.01
N VAL A 62 -3.95 9.52 -8.27
CA VAL A 62 -2.61 8.94 -8.32
C VAL A 62 -2.34 8.34 -9.70
N ARG A 63 -3.31 7.66 -10.27
CA ARG A 63 -3.15 7.08 -11.61
C ARG A 63 -2.93 8.14 -12.67
N VAL A 64 -3.68 9.22 -12.59
CA VAL A 64 -3.55 10.33 -13.54
C VAL A 64 -2.16 10.94 -13.43
N LEU A 65 -1.72 11.22 -12.19
CA LEU A 65 -0.42 11.84 -11.99
C LEU A 65 0.73 10.91 -12.40
N ALA A 66 0.57 9.61 -12.15
CA ALA A 66 1.59 8.65 -12.56
C ALA A 66 1.67 8.57 -14.09
N ALA A 67 0.53 8.61 -14.75
CA ALA A 67 0.49 8.56 -16.21
C ALA A 67 1.02 9.84 -16.85
N ALA A 68 0.77 10.98 -16.20
CA ALA A 68 1.19 12.27 -16.75
C ALA A 68 2.70 12.44 -16.76
N ASP A 69 3.37 11.84 -15.78
CA ASP A 69 4.82 11.96 -15.63
C ASP A 69 5.29 13.41 -15.64
N GLU A 70 4.47 14.29 -15.14
CA GLU A 70 4.77 15.73 -15.02
C GLU A 70 3.86 16.31 -13.95
N GLU A 71 4.16 17.53 -13.54
CA GLU A 71 3.30 18.21 -12.58
C GLU A 71 2.02 18.65 -13.25
N LEU A 72 0.91 18.51 -12.53
CA LEU A 72 -0.38 19.03 -12.98
C LEU A 72 -0.92 19.95 -11.90
N CYS A 73 -1.62 21.00 -12.32
CA CYS A 73 -2.21 21.90 -11.33
C CYS A 73 -3.55 21.33 -10.87
N VAL A 74 -4.01 21.81 -9.72
CA VAL A 74 -5.27 21.36 -9.15
C VAL A 74 -6.43 21.55 -10.12
N CYS A 75 -6.38 22.60 -10.94
CA CYS A 75 -7.44 22.86 -11.91
C CYS A 75 -7.49 21.79 -13.01
N GLU A 76 -6.34 21.24 -13.36
CA GLU A 76 -6.30 20.15 -14.33
C GLU A 76 -6.81 18.85 -13.72
N LEU A 77 -6.46 18.62 -12.47
CA LEU A 77 -6.88 17.40 -11.77
C LEU A 77 -8.39 17.36 -11.56
N GLN A 78 -9.02 18.52 -11.41
CA GLN A 78 -10.47 18.59 -11.23
C GLN A 78 -11.23 17.93 -12.39
N ALA A 79 -10.63 17.90 -13.58
CA ALA A 79 -11.26 17.31 -14.75
C ALA A 79 -11.44 15.79 -14.66
N PHE A 80 -10.71 15.13 -13.78
CA PHE A 80 -10.72 13.68 -13.68
C PHE A 80 -11.58 13.12 -12.57
N VAL A 81 -12.08 13.98 -11.68
CA VAL A 81 -12.84 13.53 -10.53
C VAL A 81 -14.11 14.34 -10.38
N ASP A 82 -15.12 13.72 -9.79
CA ASP A 82 -16.41 14.37 -9.63
C ASP A 82 -16.60 14.67 -8.14
N VAL A 83 -15.79 15.58 -7.64
CA VAL A 83 -15.87 16.01 -6.24
C VAL A 83 -15.75 17.53 -6.20
N THR A 84 -16.12 18.12 -5.08
CA THR A 84 -16.01 19.57 -4.89
C THR A 84 -14.55 19.96 -4.80
N GLU A 85 -14.27 21.28 -4.94
CA GLU A 85 -12.91 21.78 -4.76
C GLU A 85 -12.37 21.43 -3.39
N SER A 86 -13.21 21.50 -2.37
CA SER A 86 -12.84 21.14 -1.00
C SER A 86 -12.50 19.64 -0.91
N GLY A 87 -13.33 18.81 -1.54
CA GLY A 87 -13.09 17.37 -1.57
C GLY A 87 -11.80 17.03 -2.28
N LEU A 88 -11.50 17.72 -3.37
CA LEU A 88 -10.26 17.51 -4.10
C LEU A 88 -9.05 17.91 -3.26
N SER A 89 -9.11 19.07 -2.60
CA SER A 89 -8.05 19.50 -1.70
C SER A 89 -7.78 18.50 -0.58
N HIS A 90 -8.85 17.98 0.01
CA HIS A 90 -8.71 16.97 1.06
C HIS A 90 -8.08 15.68 0.54
N ALA A 91 -8.49 15.25 -0.65
CA ALA A 91 -7.94 14.05 -1.25
C ALA A 91 -6.44 14.20 -1.53
N LEU A 92 -6.06 15.34 -2.10
CA LEU A 92 -4.66 15.62 -2.41
C LEU A 92 -3.81 15.73 -1.15
N SER A 93 -4.36 16.39 -0.12
CA SER A 93 -3.66 16.53 1.16
C SER A 93 -3.40 15.15 1.77
N ARG A 94 -4.37 14.27 1.70
CA ARG A 94 -4.23 12.90 2.23
C ARG A 94 -3.15 12.14 1.46
N LEU A 95 -3.08 12.34 0.16
CA LEU A 95 -2.07 11.68 -0.66
C LEU A 95 -0.67 12.23 -0.40
N VAL A 96 -0.55 13.53 -0.16
CA VAL A 96 0.72 14.14 0.20
C VAL A 96 1.20 13.58 1.53
N ASP A 97 0.31 13.51 2.51
CA ASP A 97 0.65 12.98 3.84
C ASP A 97 1.12 11.53 3.77
N ALA A 98 0.59 10.77 2.84
CA ALA A 98 0.96 9.36 2.68
C ALA A 98 2.23 9.17 1.83
N GLY A 99 2.82 10.25 1.33
CA GLY A 99 4.04 10.15 0.53
C GLY A 99 3.79 9.65 -0.90
N LEU A 100 2.57 9.81 -1.40
CA LEU A 100 2.22 9.36 -2.74
C LEU A 100 2.22 10.49 -3.76
N VAL A 101 2.11 11.71 -3.29
CA VAL A 101 2.06 12.90 -4.16
C VAL A 101 2.93 13.98 -3.53
N ASP A 102 3.67 14.69 -4.35
CA ASP A 102 4.41 15.87 -3.94
C ASP A 102 3.63 17.10 -4.38
N ALA A 103 3.59 18.12 -3.54
CA ALA A 103 2.92 19.37 -3.82
C ALA A 103 3.94 20.51 -3.83
N ARG A 104 3.76 21.44 -4.75
CA ARG A 104 4.66 22.57 -4.88
C ARG A 104 3.83 23.82 -5.25
N LYS A 105 4.23 24.97 -4.75
CA LYS A 105 3.59 26.21 -5.15
C LYS A 105 4.37 26.85 -6.28
N ASP A 106 3.62 27.31 -7.28
CA ASP A 106 4.21 28.03 -8.39
C ASP A 106 3.36 29.29 -8.55
N GLY A 107 3.77 30.36 -7.89
CA GLY A 107 2.98 31.57 -7.83
C GLY A 107 1.69 31.32 -7.05
N ARG A 108 0.56 31.55 -7.69
CA ARG A 108 -0.75 31.29 -7.08
C ARG A 108 -1.26 29.89 -7.34
N TRP A 109 -0.53 29.09 -8.12
CA TRP A 109 -0.97 27.75 -8.48
C TRP A 109 -0.33 26.70 -7.62
N ARG A 110 -1.07 25.67 -7.29
CA ARG A 110 -0.51 24.51 -6.60
C ARG A 110 -0.33 23.42 -7.63
N MET A 111 0.89 22.89 -7.67
CA MET A 111 1.26 21.85 -8.63
C MET A 111 1.49 20.54 -7.88
N TYR A 112 1.07 19.46 -8.49
CA TYR A 112 1.14 18.13 -7.88
C TYR A 112 1.82 17.15 -8.83
N ARG A 113 2.58 16.25 -8.25
CA ARG A 113 3.29 15.23 -9.03
C ARG A 113 3.30 13.92 -8.25
N ALA A 114 3.19 12.79 -8.96
CA ALA A 114 3.28 11.48 -8.31
C ALA A 114 4.72 11.24 -7.86
N THR A 115 4.87 10.68 -6.65
CA THR A 115 6.20 10.31 -6.17
C THR A 115 6.63 9.01 -6.85
N ASN A 116 7.91 8.67 -6.74
CA ASN A 116 8.42 7.41 -7.29
C ASN A 116 7.70 6.22 -6.66
N ARG A 117 7.36 6.31 -5.38
CA ARG A 117 6.60 5.25 -4.70
C ARG A 117 5.25 5.04 -5.37
N ALA A 118 4.54 6.12 -5.64
CA ALA A 118 3.22 6.05 -6.27
C ALA A 118 3.31 5.44 -7.67
N VAL A 119 4.29 5.87 -8.44
CA VAL A 119 4.50 5.34 -9.79
C VAL A 119 4.77 3.84 -9.73
N ALA A 120 5.61 3.41 -8.78
CA ALA A 120 5.94 2.00 -8.63
C ALA A 120 4.72 1.17 -8.28
N ILE A 121 3.89 1.65 -7.35
CA ILE A 121 2.69 0.93 -6.93
C ILE A 121 1.72 0.78 -8.08
N VAL A 122 1.44 1.87 -8.79
CA VAL A 122 0.52 1.83 -9.93
C VAL A 122 1.03 0.90 -11.01
N THR A 123 2.33 0.94 -11.28
CA THR A 123 2.94 0.08 -12.28
C THR A 123 2.77 -1.40 -11.94
N VAL A 124 2.97 -1.75 -10.67
CA VAL A 124 2.79 -3.13 -10.21
C VAL A 124 1.34 -3.55 -10.34
N LEU A 125 0.41 -2.70 -9.93
CA LEU A 125 -1.01 -3.02 -9.99
C LEU A 125 -1.48 -3.19 -11.44
N GLU A 126 -1.04 -2.34 -12.33
CA GLU A 126 -1.40 -2.45 -13.74
C GLU A 126 -0.85 -3.74 -14.33
N GLY A 127 0.37 -4.09 -14.02
CA GLY A 127 0.98 -5.32 -14.51
C GLY A 127 0.30 -6.56 -14.01
N SER A 128 -0.19 -6.54 -12.77
CA SER A 128 -0.82 -7.72 -12.20
C SER A 128 -2.27 -7.92 -12.65
N VAL A 129 -2.92 -6.87 -13.13
CA VAL A 129 -4.29 -6.96 -13.57
C VAL A 129 -4.42 -7.11 -15.08
N SER A 130 -3.41 -6.74 -15.76
CA SER A 130 -3.46 -6.79 -17.18
C SER A 130 -3.54 -8.13 -17.69
N VAL A 131 -4.45 -8.38 -18.48
CA VAL A 131 -4.68 -9.61 -18.74
C VAL A 131 -4.60 -9.87 -20.03
N ASP A 132 -4.77 -9.60 -20.78
CA ASP A 132 -4.92 -10.02 -21.94
C ASP A 132 -4.60 -9.27 -22.89
N GLU A 133 -3.78 -8.80 -22.80
CA GLU A 133 -3.40 -8.13 -23.77
C GLU A 133 -3.09 -8.90 -24.85
#